data_22c9caf96efd4d344e984a837a1664f6
#
_entry.id   22c9caf96efd4d344e984a837a1664f6
#
_cell.length_a   1.000
_cell.length_b   1.000
_cell.length_c   1.000
_cell.angle_alpha   90.00
_cell.angle_beta   90.00
_cell.angle_gamma   90.00
#
_symmetry.space_group_name_H-M   'P 1'
#
loop_
_entity.id
_entity.type
_entity.pdbx_description
1 polymer ?
#
loop_
_entity_poly.entity_id
_entity_poly.type
_entity_poly.pdbx_seq_one_letter_code
_entity_poly.pdbx_strand_id
1 'polypeptide(L)'
;MSSANTKIYDQNSNEFSTLPEIKFAHEQYLDSKNNKLNQCSINNSIVGALDLRYGKKLTPVIEKGLEISNGKLKGIRMLLAAHNDERISSGAVKTKTGIMLDPNFIEGAKILEKNKLSLDFWIYHTQLNELEFGAKTLPDLSIILNHIGGPIQVGPYEGKQ
;
A
#
# COMPACT_ATOMS: atom_id res chain seq x y z
N MET A 1 6.95 -3.47 10.93
CA MET A 1 7.64 -2.42 10.15
C MET A 1 7.30 -2.64 8.68
N SER A 2 6.58 -1.74 8.05
CA SER A 2 6.47 -1.71 6.59
C SER A 2 7.62 -0.85 6.10
N SER A 3 8.72 -1.44 5.67
CA SER A 3 9.66 -0.70 4.84
C SER A 3 8.96 -0.52 3.50
N ALA A 4 8.57 0.70 3.17
CA ALA A 4 8.13 0.99 1.82
C ALA A 4 9.29 0.65 0.88
N ASN A 5 9.19 -0.50 0.21
CA ASN A 5 10.18 -0.88 -0.77
C ASN A 5 10.05 0.05 -1.98
N THR A 6 10.86 1.11 -2.00
CA THR A 6 10.85 2.11 -3.08
C THR A 6 11.11 1.50 -4.46
N LYS A 7 11.74 0.31 -4.52
CA LYS A 7 11.96 -0.43 -5.78
C LYS A 7 10.67 -0.89 -6.45
N ILE A 8 9.56 -1.04 -5.72
CA ILE A 8 8.27 -1.43 -6.30
C ILE A 8 7.72 -0.35 -7.22
N TYR A 9 8.11 0.91 -6.98
CA TYR A 9 7.68 2.06 -7.77
C TYR A 9 8.74 2.50 -8.81
N ASP A 10 9.85 1.74 -8.94
CA ASP A 10 10.87 1.97 -9.96
C ASP A 10 10.29 1.65 -11.35
N GLN A 11 10.75 2.37 -12.39
CA GLN A 11 10.34 2.15 -13.78
C GLN A 11 10.70 0.75 -14.30
N ASN A 12 11.66 0.07 -13.65
CA ASN A 12 12.06 -1.32 -13.96
C ASN A 12 11.32 -2.37 -13.11
N SER A 13 10.41 -1.96 -12.22
CA SER A 13 9.61 -2.90 -11.45
C SER A 13 8.51 -3.52 -12.30
N ASN A 14 8.12 -4.74 -11.94
CA ASN A 14 6.96 -5.41 -12.52
C ASN A 14 5.95 -5.76 -11.41
N GLU A 15 4.81 -6.28 -11.81
CA GLU A 15 3.73 -6.64 -10.89
C GLU A 15 4.16 -7.63 -9.79
N PHE A 16 5.18 -8.47 -10.02
CA PHE A 16 5.69 -9.47 -9.07
C PHE A 16 6.75 -8.93 -8.10
N SER A 17 7.16 -7.67 -8.21
CA SER A 17 8.25 -7.08 -7.41
C SER A 17 7.98 -7.08 -5.89
N THR A 18 6.74 -7.23 -5.46
CA THR A 18 6.34 -7.33 -4.05
C THR A 18 6.61 -8.70 -3.42
N LEU A 19 6.62 -9.78 -4.22
CA LEU A 19 6.68 -11.14 -3.68
C LEU A 19 7.93 -11.45 -2.85
N PRO A 20 9.14 -10.98 -3.21
CA PRO A 20 10.33 -11.17 -2.37
C PRO A 20 10.21 -10.53 -0.98
N GLU A 21 9.56 -9.37 -0.86
CA GLU A 21 9.32 -8.71 0.42
C GLU A 21 8.34 -9.51 1.30
N ILE A 22 7.25 -9.99 0.70
CA ILE A 22 6.26 -10.83 1.39
C ILE A 22 6.92 -12.12 1.89
N LYS A 23 7.74 -12.77 1.03
CA LYS A 23 8.49 -13.98 1.37
C LYS A 23 9.44 -13.73 2.55
N PHE A 24 10.26 -12.68 2.46
CA PHE A 24 11.18 -12.30 3.53
C PHE A 24 10.44 -12.07 4.86
N ALA A 25 9.34 -11.31 4.84
CA ALA A 25 8.55 -11.06 6.04
C ALA A 25 7.99 -12.36 6.65
N HIS A 26 7.58 -13.32 5.80
CA HIS A 26 7.10 -14.61 6.28
C HIS A 26 8.23 -15.48 6.84
N GLU A 27 9.42 -15.48 6.25
CA GLU A 27 10.60 -16.17 6.77
C GLU A 27 10.97 -15.63 8.15
N GLN A 28 10.97 -14.31 8.36
CA GLN A 28 11.21 -13.70 9.67
C GLN A 28 10.15 -14.10 10.71
N TYR A 29 8.89 -14.28 10.30
CA TYR A 29 7.87 -14.84 11.18
C TYR A 29 8.23 -16.26 11.62
N LEU A 30 8.61 -17.14 10.69
CA LEU A 30 8.97 -18.53 11.01
C LEU A 30 10.18 -18.61 11.94
N ASP A 31 11.21 -17.80 11.66
CA ASP A 31 12.41 -17.72 12.48
C ASP A 31 12.08 -17.28 13.91
N SER A 32 11.26 -16.23 14.04
CA SER A 32 10.87 -15.72 15.36
C SER A 32 10.05 -16.73 16.15
N LYS A 33 9.19 -17.49 15.50
CA LYS A 33 8.36 -18.53 16.11
C LYS A 33 9.19 -19.74 16.57
N ASN A 34 10.22 -20.10 15.82
CA ASN A 34 11.07 -21.24 16.11
C ASN A 34 12.16 -20.92 17.14
N ASN A 35 12.40 -19.66 17.43
CA ASN A 35 13.39 -19.25 18.41
C ASN A 35 12.85 -19.40 19.82
N LYS A 36 13.32 -20.44 20.52
CA LYS A 36 12.90 -20.77 21.90
C LYS A 36 13.22 -19.68 22.93
N LEU A 37 14.13 -18.75 22.62
CA LEU A 37 14.48 -17.62 23.47
C LEU A 37 13.50 -16.45 23.37
N ASN A 38 12.70 -16.40 22.31
CA ASN A 38 11.74 -15.34 22.07
C ASN A 38 10.33 -15.80 22.46
N GLN A 39 9.70 -15.05 23.36
CA GLN A 39 8.29 -15.26 23.72
C GLN A 39 7.34 -14.52 22.77
N CYS A 40 7.85 -13.80 21.77
CA CYS A 40 7.08 -12.99 20.85
C CYS A 40 7.35 -13.42 19.40
N SER A 41 6.28 -13.62 18.63
CA SER A 41 6.37 -13.79 17.17
C SER A 41 6.21 -12.45 16.45
N ILE A 42 7.07 -12.19 15.49
CA ILE A 42 6.99 -11.00 14.63
C ILE A 42 6.30 -11.33 13.30
N ASN A 43 5.85 -10.32 12.56
CA ASN A 43 5.23 -10.45 11.22
C ASN A 43 4.07 -11.46 11.16
N ASN A 44 3.29 -11.57 12.24
CA ASN A 44 2.11 -12.44 12.26
C ASN A 44 1.00 -11.94 11.30
N SER A 45 1.08 -10.69 10.90
CA SER A 45 0.30 -10.08 9.82
C SER A 45 1.24 -9.25 8.93
N ILE A 46 1.09 -9.39 7.63
CA ILE A 46 1.94 -8.75 6.62
C ILE A 46 1.09 -7.78 5.81
N VAL A 47 1.57 -6.55 5.65
CA VAL A 47 1.06 -5.58 4.69
C VAL A 47 2.17 -5.35 3.66
N GLY A 48 1.97 -5.84 2.45
CA GLY A 48 2.92 -5.72 1.35
C GLY A 48 2.76 -4.39 0.61
N ALA A 49 3.78 -3.97 -0.15
CA ALA A 49 3.67 -2.83 -1.04
C ALA A 49 3.42 -3.31 -2.48
N LEU A 50 2.43 -2.72 -3.18
CA LEU A 50 2.06 -3.13 -4.52
C LEU A 50 1.45 -1.96 -5.29
N ASP A 51 1.78 -1.85 -6.58
CA ASP A 51 1.19 -0.86 -7.45
C ASP A 51 -0.13 -1.37 -8.06
N LEU A 52 -1.25 -0.83 -7.59
CA LEU A 52 -2.58 -1.26 -8.03
C LEU A 52 -2.91 -0.89 -9.49
N ARG A 53 -2.10 0.00 -10.13
CA ARG A 53 -2.29 0.37 -11.54
C ARG A 53 -2.02 -0.78 -12.51
N TYR A 54 -1.41 -1.88 -12.06
CA TYR A 54 -1.33 -3.12 -12.85
C TYR A 54 -2.71 -3.77 -13.08
N GLY A 55 -3.75 -3.36 -12.35
CA GLY A 55 -5.12 -3.78 -12.58
C GLY A 55 -5.29 -5.30 -12.47
N LYS A 56 -5.97 -5.89 -13.47
CA LYS A 56 -6.26 -7.34 -13.49
C LYS A 56 -5.04 -8.27 -13.45
N LYS A 57 -3.85 -7.78 -13.83
CA LYS A 57 -2.60 -8.54 -13.76
C LYS A 57 -2.21 -8.89 -12.32
N LEU A 58 -2.81 -8.23 -11.33
CA LEU A 58 -2.52 -8.48 -9.92
C LEU A 58 -3.16 -9.76 -9.36
N THR A 59 -4.12 -10.35 -10.04
CA THR A 59 -4.76 -11.60 -9.55
C THR A 59 -3.73 -12.69 -9.20
N PRO A 60 -2.84 -13.13 -10.12
CA PRO A 60 -1.85 -14.16 -9.79
C PRO A 60 -0.82 -13.70 -8.77
N VAL A 61 -0.56 -12.39 -8.67
CA VAL A 61 0.38 -11.82 -7.68
C VAL A 61 -0.18 -11.96 -6.27
N ILE A 62 -1.46 -11.58 -6.08
CA ILE A 62 -2.13 -11.67 -4.78
C ILE A 62 -2.29 -13.13 -4.35
N GLU A 63 -2.71 -14.01 -5.27
CA GLU A 63 -2.83 -15.44 -5.00
C GLU A 63 -1.48 -16.03 -4.56
N LYS A 64 -0.39 -15.70 -5.26
CA LYS A 64 0.96 -16.13 -4.90
C LYS A 64 1.44 -15.52 -3.58
N GLY A 65 1.13 -14.27 -3.30
CA GLY A 65 1.43 -13.60 -2.04
C GLY A 65 0.74 -14.26 -0.84
N LEU A 66 -0.53 -14.62 -0.99
CA LEU A 66 -1.29 -15.36 0.02
C LEU A 66 -0.71 -16.76 0.26
N GLU A 67 -0.33 -17.48 -0.80
CA GLU A 67 0.34 -18.79 -0.72
C GLU A 67 1.69 -18.68 0.01
N ILE A 68 2.60 -17.83 -0.43
CA ILE A 68 3.95 -17.64 0.14
C ILE A 68 3.87 -17.26 1.62
N SER A 69 2.93 -16.40 1.99
CA SER A 69 2.76 -15.93 3.36
C SER A 69 1.97 -16.90 4.25
N ASN A 70 1.50 -18.01 3.71
CA ASN A 70 0.59 -18.92 4.40
C ASN A 70 -0.62 -18.16 5.01
N GLY A 71 -1.25 -17.30 4.21
CA GLY A 71 -2.41 -16.50 4.59
C GLY A 71 -2.11 -15.35 5.57
N LYS A 72 -0.84 -14.99 5.81
CA LYS A 72 -0.46 -13.87 6.68
C LYS A 72 -0.44 -12.52 5.96
N LEU A 73 -0.49 -12.50 4.64
CA LEU A 73 -0.78 -11.28 3.89
C LEU A 73 -2.20 -10.81 4.24
N LYS A 74 -2.32 -9.61 4.83
CA LYS A 74 -3.59 -9.04 5.31
C LYS A 74 -3.95 -7.74 4.61
N GLY A 75 -3.01 -7.12 3.92
CA GLY A 75 -3.26 -5.87 3.23
C GLY A 75 -2.14 -5.51 2.28
N ILE A 76 -2.42 -4.49 1.50
CA ILE A 76 -1.48 -3.85 0.58
C ILE A 76 -1.39 -2.38 0.93
N ARG A 77 -0.18 -1.83 0.91
CA ARG A 77 0.08 -0.40 1.07
C ARG A 77 0.52 0.22 -0.24
N MET A 78 -0.03 1.39 -0.54
CA MET A 78 0.41 2.20 -1.66
C MET A 78 0.69 3.65 -1.24
N LEU A 79 1.84 4.18 -1.67
CA LEU A 79 2.23 5.57 -1.44
C LEU A 79 1.65 6.41 -2.59
N LEU A 80 0.66 7.24 -2.29
CA LEU A 80 -0.08 8.03 -3.29
C LEU A 80 -0.01 9.53 -3.02
N ALA A 81 0.72 9.95 -1.97
CA ALA A 81 0.85 11.36 -1.63
C ALA A 81 1.43 12.15 -2.81
N ALA A 82 0.65 13.03 -3.38
CA ALA A 82 0.99 13.85 -4.53
C ALA A 82 0.43 15.27 -4.38
N HIS A 83 1.19 16.23 -4.88
CA HIS A 83 0.77 17.62 -4.94
C HIS A 83 1.38 18.30 -6.16
N ASN A 84 0.65 19.27 -6.74
CA ASN A 84 1.10 19.98 -7.94
C ASN A 84 2.15 21.08 -7.63
N ASP A 85 2.26 21.51 -6.38
CA ASP A 85 3.26 22.48 -5.94
C ASP A 85 4.58 21.76 -5.64
N GLU A 86 5.64 22.10 -6.39
CA GLU A 86 6.95 21.46 -6.28
C GLU A 86 7.63 21.66 -4.90
N ARG A 87 7.19 22.65 -4.12
CA ARG A 87 7.65 22.87 -2.74
C ARG A 87 7.18 21.78 -1.78
N ILE A 88 6.17 21.01 -2.19
CA ILE A 88 5.59 19.91 -1.41
C ILE A 88 6.17 18.60 -1.95
N SER A 89 7.15 18.05 -1.22
CA SER A 89 7.78 16.79 -1.58
C SER A 89 7.03 15.61 -0.98
N SER A 90 6.73 14.60 -1.81
CA SER A 90 6.21 13.30 -1.34
C SER A 90 7.32 12.32 -0.91
N GLY A 91 8.56 12.77 -0.80
CA GLY A 91 9.71 11.92 -0.49
C GLY A 91 10.27 11.19 -1.71
N ALA A 92 10.72 9.94 -1.51
CA ALA A 92 11.43 9.16 -2.54
C ALA A 92 10.54 8.69 -3.71
N VAL A 93 9.22 8.68 -3.53
CA VAL A 93 8.28 8.19 -4.54
C VAL A 93 7.54 9.38 -5.17
N LYS A 94 7.76 9.61 -6.46
CA LYS A 94 7.01 10.62 -7.21
C LYS A 94 5.71 10.00 -7.73
N THR A 95 4.59 10.45 -7.20
CA THR A 95 3.26 10.07 -7.64
C THR A 95 2.54 11.26 -8.27
N LYS A 96 1.41 11.01 -8.91
CA LYS A 96 0.54 12.04 -9.49
C LYS A 96 -0.80 12.04 -8.76
N THR A 97 -1.47 13.18 -8.71
CA THR A 97 -2.88 13.26 -8.32
C THR A 97 -3.76 12.49 -9.32
N GLY A 98 -4.92 12.03 -8.87
CA GLY A 98 -5.88 11.33 -9.73
C GLY A 98 -5.64 9.82 -9.89
N ILE A 99 -4.60 9.24 -9.27
CA ILE A 99 -4.33 7.79 -9.37
C ILE A 99 -5.49 6.97 -8.82
N MET A 100 -6.12 7.38 -7.74
CA MET A 100 -7.26 6.66 -7.14
C MET A 100 -8.51 6.69 -8.02
N LEU A 101 -8.54 7.56 -9.06
CA LEU A 101 -9.61 7.64 -10.04
C LEU A 101 -9.30 6.80 -11.30
N ASP A 102 -8.09 6.26 -11.43
CA ASP A 102 -7.67 5.46 -12.59
C ASP A 102 -8.45 4.13 -12.62
N PRO A 103 -9.09 3.78 -13.75
CA PRO A 103 -9.79 2.50 -13.89
C PRO A 103 -8.94 1.28 -13.58
N ASN A 104 -7.65 1.26 -13.93
CA ASN A 104 -6.78 0.14 -13.60
C ASN A 104 -6.51 0.06 -12.09
N PHE A 105 -6.35 1.21 -11.41
CA PHE A 105 -6.24 1.24 -9.96
C PHE A 105 -7.50 0.63 -9.30
N ILE A 106 -8.67 1.02 -9.74
CA ILE A 106 -9.95 0.47 -9.25
C ILE A 106 -10.04 -1.06 -9.50
N GLU A 107 -9.65 -1.53 -10.68
CA GLU A 107 -9.61 -2.97 -10.97
C GLU A 107 -8.61 -3.71 -10.06
N GLY A 108 -7.45 -3.13 -9.78
CA GLY A 108 -6.49 -3.67 -8.80
C GLY A 108 -7.07 -3.71 -7.37
N ALA A 109 -7.75 -2.65 -6.95
CA ALA A 109 -8.37 -2.56 -5.64
C ALA A 109 -9.53 -3.57 -5.46
N LYS A 110 -10.32 -3.87 -6.51
CA LYS A 110 -11.33 -4.94 -6.50
C LYS A 110 -10.75 -6.32 -6.20
N ILE A 111 -9.50 -6.57 -6.60
CA ILE A 111 -8.84 -7.85 -6.28
C ILE A 111 -8.56 -7.94 -4.79
N LEU A 112 -8.19 -6.81 -4.14
CA LEU A 112 -8.00 -6.78 -2.70
C LEU A 112 -9.33 -7.01 -1.96
N GLU A 113 -10.39 -6.31 -2.37
CA GLU A 113 -11.75 -6.48 -1.82
C GLU A 113 -12.20 -7.94 -1.89
N LYS A 114 -12.09 -8.57 -3.08
CA LYS A 114 -12.43 -9.98 -3.29
C LYS A 114 -11.66 -10.93 -2.37
N ASN A 115 -10.39 -10.62 -2.08
CA ASN A 115 -9.52 -11.43 -1.23
C ASN A 115 -9.55 -11.01 0.25
N LYS A 116 -10.43 -10.07 0.64
CA LYS A 116 -10.57 -9.54 2.01
C LYS A 116 -9.27 -8.98 2.57
N LEU A 117 -8.48 -8.35 1.70
CA LEU A 117 -7.27 -7.63 2.06
C LEU A 117 -7.57 -6.15 2.28
N SER A 118 -6.90 -5.53 3.25
CA SER A 118 -6.98 -4.08 3.43
C SER A 118 -6.16 -3.33 2.38
N LEU A 119 -6.53 -2.09 2.13
CA LEU A 119 -5.76 -1.16 1.33
C LEU A 119 -5.36 0.04 2.17
N ASP A 120 -4.05 0.17 2.43
CA ASP A 120 -3.45 1.25 3.18
C ASP A 120 -3.01 2.37 2.24
N PHE A 121 -3.44 3.60 2.52
CA PHE A 121 -3.01 4.77 1.77
C PHE A 121 -2.14 5.71 2.60
N TRP A 122 -1.07 6.22 1.98
CA TRP A 122 -0.48 7.48 2.38
C TRP A 122 -0.76 8.51 1.28
N ILE A 123 -1.62 9.46 1.59
CA ILE A 123 -2.03 10.58 0.73
C ILE A 123 -1.88 11.89 1.49
N TYR A 124 -1.95 13.00 0.77
CA TYR A 124 -2.14 14.32 1.38
C TYR A 124 -3.63 14.64 1.55
N HIS A 125 -3.94 15.50 2.53
CA HIS A 125 -5.32 15.95 2.80
C HIS A 125 -6.03 16.53 1.56
N THR A 126 -5.28 17.08 0.61
CA THR A 126 -5.81 17.59 -0.67
C THR A 126 -6.35 16.50 -1.60
N GLN A 127 -6.06 15.23 -1.32
CA GLN A 127 -6.52 14.07 -2.10
C GLN A 127 -7.70 13.33 -1.44
N LEU A 128 -8.28 13.86 -0.35
CA LEU A 128 -9.38 13.19 0.34
C LEU A 128 -10.61 12.98 -0.55
N ASN A 129 -10.88 13.86 -1.51
CA ASN A 129 -11.97 13.67 -2.48
C ASN A 129 -11.75 12.46 -3.38
N GLU A 130 -10.49 12.18 -3.76
CA GLU A 130 -10.16 10.97 -4.52
C GLU A 130 -10.39 9.71 -3.68
N LEU A 131 -10.01 9.75 -2.39
CA LEU A 131 -10.25 8.66 -1.46
C LEU A 131 -11.74 8.42 -1.22
N GLU A 132 -12.53 9.48 -1.08
CA GLU A 132 -13.98 9.39 -0.94
C GLU A 132 -14.62 8.71 -2.15
N PHE A 133 -14.18 9.06 -3.36
CA PHE A 133 -14.62 8.39 -4.59
C PHE A 133 -14.29 6.89 -4.55
N GLY A 134 -13.05 6.53 -4.19
CA GLY A 134 -12.62 5.13 -4.07
C GLY A 134 -13.47 4.36 -3.05
N ALA A 135 -13.71 4.93 -1.88
CA ALA A 135 -14.52 4.31 -0.83
C ALA A 135 -15.99 4.11 -1.25
N LYS A 136 -16.56 5.06 -1.99
CA LYS A 136 -17.93 4.92 -2.55
C LYS A 136 -18.00 3.86 -3.65
N THR A 137 -16.91 3.71 -4.43
CA THR A 137 -16.84 2.74 -5.54
C THR A 137 -16.64 1.31 -5.04
N LEU A 138 -15.95 1.14 -3.93
CA LEU A 138 -15.58 -0.15 -3.33
C LEU A 138 -16.00 -0.18 -1.85
N PRO A 139 -17.32 -0.29 -1.56
CA PRO A 139 -17.84 -0.14 -0.21
C PRO A 139 -17.44 -1.27 0.75
N ASP A 140 -17.08 -2.44 0.22
CA ASP A 140 -16.68 -3.60 1.02
C ASP A 140 -15.15 -3.68 1.21
N LEU A 141 -14.38 -2.78 0.58
CA LEU A 141 -12.93 -2.70 0.76
C LEU A 141 -12.57 -2.06 2.10
N SER A 142 -11.80 -2.76 2.93
CA SER A 142 -11.24 -2.18 4.14
C SER A 142 -10.14 -1.17 3.79
N ILE A 143 -10.42 0.10 3.98
CA ILE A 143 -9.48 1.20 3.68
C ILE A 143 -8.86 1.72 4.98
N ILE A 144 -7.52 1.90 4.98
CA ILE A 144 -6.77 2.47 6.10
C ILE A 144 -6.10 3.76 5.64
N LEU A 145 -6.57 4.89 6.18
CA LEU A 145 -5.98 6.20 5.93
C LEU A 145 -4.82 6.45 6.90
N ASN A 146 -3.60 6.37 6.40
CA ASN A 146 -2.40 6.57 7.20
C ASN A 146 -2.13 8.06 7.47
N HIS A 147 -1.44 8.33 8.60
CA HIS A 147 -0.94 9.67 8.94
C HIS A 147 -2.01 10.77 8.93
N ILE A 148 -3.26 10.43 9.31
CA ILE A 148 -4.40 11.36 9.38
C ILE A 148 -4.67 12.06 8.03
N GLY A 149 -4.37 11.39 6.90
CA GLY A 149 -4.49 12.01 5.57
C GLY A 149 -3.43 13.06 5.27
N GLY A 150 -2.26 12.97 5.90
CA GLY A 150 -1.08 13.76 5.57
C GLY A 150 -1.31 15.28 5.50
N PRO A 151 -1.69 15.97 6.60
CA PRO A 151 -1.88 17.42 6.58
C PRO A 151 -0.58 18.13 6.21
N ILE A 152 -0.64 18.95 5.16
CA ILE A 152 0.48 19.71 4.65
C ILE A 152 0.61 21.01 5.46
N GLN A 153 1.82 21.33 5.94
CA GLN A 153 2.12 22.54 6.72
C GLN A 153 3.23 23.38 6.11
N VAL A 154 3.54 23.15 4.83
CA VAL A 154 4.58 23.90 4.09
C VAL A 154 4.02 24.51 2.81
N GLY A 155 4.74 25.42 2.20
CA GLY A 155 4.33 26.07 0.96
C GLY A 155 3.03 26.87 1.14
N PRO A 156 1.99 26.63 0.31
CA PRO A 156 0.73 27.38 0.38
C PRO A 156 -0.10 27.10 1.65
N TYR A 157 0.30 26.13 2.48
CA TYR A 157 -0.38 25.72 3.72
C TYR A 157 0.35 26.15 4.99
N GLU A 158 1.49 26.87 4.86
CA GLU A 158 2.24 27.37 6.00
C GLU A 158 1.38 28.33 6.84
N GLY A 159 1.35 28.08 8.16
CA GLY A 159 0.56 28.89 9.11
C GLY A 159 -0.97 28.76 9.00
N LYS A 160 -1.48 27.84 8.17
CA LYS A 160 -2.91 27.52 8.11
C LYS A 160 -3.18 26.25 8.95
N GLN A 161 -3.80 26.48 10.11
CA GLN A 161 -4.31 25.39 10.96
C GLN A 161 -5.83 25.30 10.83
#